data_6a181a4d9b7086eb938b7e5635cd3861
#
_entry.id   6a181a4d9b7086eb938b7e5635cd3861
#
_cell.length_a   1.000
_cell.length_b   1.000
_cell.length_c   1.000
_cell.angle_alpha   90.00
_cell.angle_beta   90.00
_cell.angle_gamma   90.00
#
_symmetry.space_group_name_H-M   'P 1'
#
loop_
_entity.id
_entity.type
_entity.pdbx_description
1 polymer ?
#
loop_
_entity_poly.entity_id
_entity_poly.type
_entity_poly.pdbx_seq_one_letter_code
_entity_poly.pdbx_strand_id
1 'polypeptide(L)'
;MKKDVFITGLASFFPNSPVSNDEMEEFLGLISGKHSKVQRIVLKQNGIKRRYYALNKNQEITHTNAEMAMLAIRKLLALTNKSQKDIELLACATATPDQILPSHASMVHGLWEEPVEIFSSAGVCLSCLQALKIAYLSIAASEKQNAICSTSELVSAMLLSKNFDIEYERCCNLGTNPYMALEKDFLRFMLSDGASCALLENHPGEKGVSLKIEWIEMDSYANETPTCMFAGAVRREDGELKSWKSFESQELVDESLMVIKQDIKLLGTKLMPLWIRHIKSCLNKHGMTPDDVDYVIPVSYTHLRAHETGAYL
;
A
#
# COMPACT_ATOMS: atom_id res chain seq x y z
N MET A 1 8.72 32.52 -3.77
CA MET A 1 7.70 31.94 -4.66
C MET A 1 7.83 30.43 -4.60
N LYS A 2 6.72 29.70 -4.53
CA LYS A 2 6.69 28.24 -4.58
C LYS A 2 7.20 27.78 -5.95
N LYS A 3 8.14 26.80 -5.99
CA LYS A 3 8.61 26.23 -7.26
C LYS A 3 7.61 25.21 -7.80
N ASP A 4 7.57 25.10 -9.11
CA ASP A 4 6.89 23.98 -9.76
C ASP A 4 7.62 22.67 -9.45
N VAL A 5 6.86 21.59 -9.39
CA VAL A 5 7.38 20.23 -9.14
C VAL A 5 6.82 19.28 -10.17
N PHE A 6 7.69 18.47 -10.74
CA PHE A 6 7.34 17.54 -11.82
C PHE A 6 7.72 16.12 -11.45
N ILE A 7 6.88 15.15 -11.81
CA ILE A 7 7.26 13.76 -11.88
C ILE A 7 7.95 13.56 -13.24
N THR A 8 9.25 13.27 -13.22
CA THR A 8 10.10 13.16 -14.41
C THR A 8 10.49 11.73 -14.74
N GLY A 9 10.27 10.81 -13.82
CA GLY A 9 10.56 9.39 -14.01
C GLY A 9 9.70 8.50 -13.12
N LEU A 10 9.36 7.32 -13.62
CA LEU A 10 8.63 6.28 -12.90
C LEU A 10 9.28 4.92 -13.16
N ALA A 11 9.40 4.12 -12.13
CA ALA A 11 9.82 2.72 -12.24
C ALA A 11 9.09 1.83 -11.25
N SER A 12 9.05 0.54 -11.55
CA SER A 12 8.49 -0.48 -10.67
C SER A 12 9.33 -1.75 -10.70
N PHE A 13 9.26 -2.49 -9.61
CA PHE A 13 9.81 -3.82 -9.47
C PHE A 13 8.71 -4.76 -8.94
N PHE A 14 8.59 -5.92 -9.56
CA PHE A 14 7.70 -6.98 -9.12
C PHE A 14 8.54 -8.23 -8.88
N PRO A 15 8.42 -8.85 -7.68
CA PRO A 15 9.23 -10.02 -7.33
C PRO A 15 8.76 -11.26 -8.09
N ASN A 16 9.70 -12.10 -8.48
CA ASN A 16 9.46 -13.41 -9.08
C ASN A 16 8.61 -13.37 -10.38
N SER A 17 8.00 -14.49 -10.72
CA SER A 17 7.03 -14.57 -11.82
C SER A 17 5.62 -14.28 -11.35
N PRO A 18 4.74 -13.78 -12.23
CA PRO A 18 3.35 -13.53 -11.84
C PRO A 18 2.62 -14.84 -11.49
N VAL A 19 1.87 -14.82 -10.41
CA VAL A 19 1.07 -15.93 -9.89
C VAL A 19 -0.38 -15.76 -10.36
N SER A 20 -0.94 -16.78 -11.01
CA SER A 20 -2.34 -16.78 -11.43
C SER A 20 -3.30 -16.99 -10.25
N ASN A 21 -4.59 -16.73 -10.48
CA ASN A 21 -5.62 -16.93 -9.45
C ASN A 21 -5.70 -18.39 -8.93
N ASP A 22 -5.43 -19.35 -9.80
CA ASP A 22 -5.51 -20.78 -9.44
C ASP A 22 -4.28 -21.24 -8.63
N GLU A 23 -3.15 -20.54 -8.77
CA GLU A 23 -1.90 -20.88 -8.08
C GLU A 23 -1.75 -20.19 -6.72
N MET A 24 -2.60 -19.22 -6.38
CA MET A 24 -2.43 -18.39 -5.17
C MET A 24 -2.29 -19.22 -3.89
N GLU A 25 -3.09 -20.26 -3.71
CA GLU A 25 -3.04 -21.09 -2.52
C GLU A 25 -1.81 -22.00 -2.46
N GLU A 26 -1.11 -22.24 -3.59
CA GLU A 26 0.19 -22.93 -3.57
C GLU A 26 1.29 -22.07 -2.91
N PHE A 27 1.19 -20.74 -3.04
CA PHE A 27 2.13 -19.79 -2.43
C PHE A 27 1.72 -19.41 -1.01
N LEU A 28 0.43 -19.09 -0.81
CA LEU A 28 -0.07 -18.60 0.49
C LEU A 28 -0.42 -19.74 1.47
N GLY A 29 -0.49 -20.96 0.99
CA GLY A 29 -0.91 -22.14 1.76
C GLY A 29 -2.43 -22.22 1.96
N LEU A 30 -2.88 -23.37 2.44
CA LEU A 30 -4.27 -23.68 2.74
C LEU A 30 -4.52 -23.49 4.23
N ILE A 31 -5.43 -22.64 4.64
CA ILE A 31 -5.81 -22.46 6.04
C ILE A 31 -6.45 -23.76 6.54
N SER A 32 -5.88 -24.35 7.61
CA SER A 32 -6.27 -25.67 8.14
C SER A 32 -6.38 -26.74 7.04
N GLY A 33 -5.51 -26.69 6.04
CA GLY A 33 -5.44 -27.66 4.95
C GLY A 33 -6.62 -27.67 3.99
N LYS A 34 -7.45 -26.60 3.96
CA LYS A 34 -8.68 -26.54 3.15
C LYS A 34 -8.63 -25.38 2.16
N HIS A 35 -9.13 -25.63 0.96
CA HIS A 35 -9.36 -24.56 -0.03
C HIS A 35 -10.40 -23.55 0.46
N SER A 36 -10.17 -22.27 0.16
CA SER A 36 -11.09 -21.20 0.50
C SER A 36 -12.39 -21.32 -0.29
N LYS A 37 -13.53 -21.32 0.42
CA LYS A 37 -14.87 -21.32 -0.19
C LYS A 37 -15.24 -19.98 -0.81
N VAL A 38 -14.56 -18.89 -0.40
CA VAL A 38 -14.88 -17.52 -0.83
C VAL A 38 -13.92 -16.98 -1.89
N GLN A 39 -12.83 -17.69 -2.20
CA GLN A 39 -11.83 -17.30 -3.19
C GLN A 39 -12.46 -16.85 -4.51
N ARG A 40 -13.33 -17.65 -5.09
CA ARG A 40 -14.00 -17.36 -6.38
C ARG A 40 -14.84 -16.09 -6.32
N ILE A 41 -15.47 -15.83 -5.18
CA ILE A 41 -16.33 -14.64 -4.98
C ILE A 41 -15.44 -13.39 -4.96
N VAL A 42 -14.38 -13.40 -4.14
CA VAL A 42 -13.42 -12.28 -4.01
C VAL A 42 -12.74 -11.99 -5.35
N LEU A 43 -12.24 -13.03 -6.04
CA LEU A 43 -11.55 -12.88 -7.31
C LEU A 43 -12.47 -12.38 -8.43
N LYS A 44 -13.74 -12.79 -8.44
CA LYS A 44 -14.72 -12.28 -9.39
C LYS A 44 -15.02 -10.79 -9.17
N GLN A 45 -15.11 -10.37 -7.91
CA GLN A 45 -15.41 -8.98 -7.55
C GLN A 45 -14.27 -8.03 -7.87
N ASN A 46 -13.00 -8.43 -7.58
CA ASN A 46 -11.87 -7.56 -7.76
C ASN A 46 -11.31 -7.53 -9.20
N GLY A 47 -11.64 -8.52 -10.02
CA GLY A 47 -11.24 -8.61 -11.43
C GLY A 47 -9.73 -8.81 -11.67
N ILE A 48 -8.92 -8.96 -10.63
CA ILE A 48 -7.47 -9.15 -10.72
C ILE A 48 -7.19 -10.59 -11.17
N LYS A 49 -6.33 -10.76 -12.19
CA LYS A 49 -6.03 -12.06 -12.78
C LYS A 49 -4.68 -12.62 -12.36
N ARG A 50 -3.74 -11.77 -11.96
CA ARG A 50 -2.36 -12.15 -11.59
C ARG A 50 -1.89 -11.30 -10.44
N ARG A 51 -1.00 -11.87 -9.61
CA ARG A 51 -0.33 -11.19 -8.50
C ARG A 51 1.15 -11.52 -8.52
N TYR A 52 1.91 -10.78 -7.73
CA TYR A 52 3.32 -11.05 -7.51
C TYR A 52 3.53 -11.27 -6.01
N TYR A 53 4.27 -12.30 -5.67
CA TYR A 53 4.63 -12.60 -4.29
C TYR A 53 6.14 -12.70 -4.16
N ALA A 54 6.71 -12.03 -3.17
CA ALA A 54 8.09 -12.21 -2.76
C ALA A 54 8.24 -13.50 -1.92
N LEU A 55 7.57 -14.55 -2.36
CA LEU A 55 7.57 -15.89 -1.78
C LEU A 55 7.88 -16.91 -2.87
N ASN A 56 8.51 -18.02 -2.47
CA ASN A 56 8.52 -19.25 -3.26
C ASN A 56 7.38 -20.19 -2.85
N LYS A 57 7.23 -21.32 -3.54
CA LYS A 57 6.19 -22.33 -3.24
C LYS A 57 6.39 -23.03 -1.88
N ASN A 58 7.60 -22.95 -1.29
CA ASN A 58 7.85 -23.39 0.07
C ASN A 58 7.47 -22.34 1.13
N GLN A 59 6.84 -21.22 0.72
CA GLN A 59 6.47 -20.11 1.58
C GLN A 59 7.66 -19.36 2.23
N GLU A 60 8.83 -19.45 1.59
CA GLU A 60 10.04 -18.73 2.01
C GLU A 60 10.11 -17.38 1.31
N ILE A 61 10.52 -16.34 2.05
CA ILE A 61 10.70 -14.98 1.52
C ILE A 61 11.90 -14.96 0.56
N THR A 62 11.69 -14.47 -0.66
CA THR A 62 12.72 -14.38 -1.71
C THR A 62 13.36 -13.01 -1.81
N HIS A 63 12.65 -11.96 -1.40
CA HIS A 63 13.11 -10.56 -1.37
C HIS A 63 12.55 -9.89 -0.12
N THR A 64 13.37 -9.14 0.57
CA THR A 64 12.90 -8.23 1.62
C THR A 64 12.17 -7.03 1.01
N ASN A 65 11.38 -6.33 1.81
CA ASN A 65 10.68 -5.14 1.36
C ASN A 65 11.66 -4.02 0.96
N ALA A 66 12.74 -3.83 1.73
CA ALA A 66 13.78 -2.86 1.42
C ALA A 66 14.53 -3.20 0.13
N GLU A 67 14.81 -4.49 -0.15
CA GLU A 67 15.42 -4.92 -1.42
C GLU A 67 14.52 -4.62 -2.61
N MET A 68 13.22 -4.89 -2.52
CA MET A 68 12.28 -4.57 -3.60
C MET A 68 12.24 -3.06 -3.88
N ALA A 69 12.20 -2.22 -2.84
CA ALA A 69 12.28 -0.77 -2.97
C ALA A 69 13.56 -0.35 -3.70
N MET A 70 14.71 -0.88 -3.28
CA MET A 70 16.01 -0.56 -3.88
C MET A 70 16.10 -1.03 -5.34
N LEU A 71 15.54 -2.18 -5.70
CA LEU A 71 15.51 -2.66 -7.08
C LEU A 71 14.66 -1.75 -7.99
N ALA A 72 13.53 -1.25 -7.50
CA ALA A 72 12.75 -0.25 -8.21
C ALA A 72 13.53 1.06 -8.39
N ILE A 73 14.21 1.54 -7.33
CA ILE A 73 15.02 2.75 -7.36
C ILE A 73 16.20 2.63 -8.34
N ARG A 74 16.94 1.53 -8.30
CA ARG A 74 18.06 1.29 -9.25
C ARG A 74 17.58 1.33 -10.69
N LYS A 75 16.40 0.75 -10.97
CA LYS A 75 15.78 0.82 -12.29
C LYS A 75 15.42 2.26 -12.67
N LEU A 76 14.87 3.04 -11.74
CA LEU A 76 14.54 4.45 -11.95
C LEU A 76 15.79 5.27 -12.29
N LEU A 77 16.85 5.15 -11.51
CA LEU A 77 18.12 5.83 -11.73
C LEU A 77 18.69 5.51 -13.14
N ALA A 78 18.68 4.24 -13.52
CA ALA A 78 19.11 3.83 -14.86
C ALA A 78 18.25 4.43 -15.98
N LEU A 79 16.91 4.47 -15.82
CA LEU A 79 15.99 5.06 -16.81
C LEU A 79 16.13 6.58 -16.93
N THR A 80 16.48 7.28 -15.85
CA THR A 80 16.63 8.74 -15.82
C THR A 80 18.05 9.20 -16.01
N ASN A 81 19.00 8.27 -16.22
CA ASN A 81 20.43 8.55 -16.34
C ASN A 81 21.00 9.34 -15.16
N LYS A 82 20.51 9.04 -13.94
CA LYS A 82 20.98 9.62 -12.68
C LYS A 82 21.74 8.58 -11.86
N SER A 83 22.62 9.07 -11.03
CA SER A 83 23.33 8.30 -9.99
C SER A 83 22.73 8.58 -8.60
N GLN A 84 23.12 7.80 -7.63
CA GLN A 84 22.73 8.01 -6.23
C GLN A 84 23.20 9.39 -5.69
N LYS A 85 24.36 9.88 -6.16
CA LYS A 85 24.92 11.18 -5.79
C LYS A 85 24.08 12.38 -6.22
N ASP A 86 23.25 12.19 -7.23
CA ASP A 86 22.40 13.25 -7.78
C ASP A 86 21.11 13.44 -6.98
N ILE A 87 20.81 12.54 -6.02
CA ILE A 87 19.54 12.53 -5.28
C ILE A 87 19.72 13.17 -3.91
N GLU A 88 18.89 14.17 -3.62
CA GLU A 88 18.97 14.97 -2.40
C GLU A 88 18.01 14.50 -1.29
N LEU A 89 16.93 13.79 -1.62
CA LEU A 89 15.96 13.25 -0.67
C LEU A 89 15.43 11.88 -1.12
N LEU A 90 15.41 10.93 -0.19
CA LEU A 90 14.80 9.62 -0.36
C LEU A 90 13.60 9.50 0.59
N ALA A 91 12.38 9.68 0.07
CA ALA A 91 11.14 9.52 0.79
C ALA A 91 10.56 8.12 0.55
N CYS A 92 10.62 7.24 1.56
CA CYS A 92 10.17 5.85 1.45
C CYS A 92 8.88 5.62 2.25
N ALA A 93 7.99 4.82 1.67
CA ALA A 93 6.69 4.50 2.24
C ALA A 93 6.42 3.00 2.25
N THR A 94 5.87 2.49 3.34
CA THR A 94 5.37 1.12 3.44
C THR A 94 4.38 0.98 4.59
N ALA A 95 3.45 0.02 4.49
CA ALA A 95 2.63 -0.48 5.59
C ALA A 95 3.24 -1.76 6.21
N THR A 96 4.15 -2.42 5.48
CA THR A 96 4.71 -3.74 5.82
C THR A 96 6.24 -3.71 5.87
N PRO A 97 6.85 -2.90 6.77
CA PRO A 97 8.31 -2.85 6.89
C PRO A 97 8.85 -4.22 7.29
N ASP A 98 10.08 -4.53 6.87
CA ASP A 98 10.76 -5.80 7.24
C ASP A 98 10.93 -5.92 8.75
N GLN A 99 11.07 -4.81 9.45
CA GLN A 99 11.27 -4.73 10.89
C GLN A 99 10.49 -3.54 11.47
N ILE A 100 10.08 -3.65 12.73
CA ILE A 100 9.44 -2.54 13.45
C ILE A 100 10.41 -1.35 13.60
N LEU A 101 11.69 -1.62 13.82
CA LEU A 101 12.80 -0.66 13.92
C LEU A 101 14.05 -1.25 13.26
N PRO A 102 14.87 -0.45 12.57
CA PRO A 102 14.73 0.99 12.28
C PRO A 102 13.61 1.30 11.28
N SER A 103 13.46 2.55 10.87
CA SER A 103 12.46 2.94 9.87
C SER A 103 12.72 2.28 8.51
N HIS A 104 11.68 2.10 7.71
CA HIS A 104 11.81 1.53 6.37
C HIS A 104 12.79 2.31 5.47
N ALA A 105 12.76 3.64 5.52
CA ALA A 105 13.71 4.46 4.78
C ALA A 105 15.17 4.22 5.22
N SER A 106 15.42 3.96 6.50
CA SER A 106 16.76 3.59 6.99
C SER A 106 17.20 2.23 6.47
N MET A 107 16.29 1.26 6.36
CA MET A 107 16.58 -0.06 5.80
C MET A 107 16.90 0.04 4.30
N VAL A 108 16.14 0.83 3.55
CA VAL A 108 16.41 1.10 2.12
C VAL A 108 17.73 1.84 1.97
N HIS A 109 18.00 2.86 2.80
CA HIS A 109 19.27 3.59 2.79
C HIS A 109 20.47 2.69 3.14
N GLY A 110 20.29 1.65 3.93
CA GLY A 110 21.32 0.64 4.19
C GLY A 110 21.78 -0.13 2.95
N LEU A 111 21.01 -0.08 1.85
CA LEU A 111 21.37 -0.63 0.52
C LEU A 111 21.84 0.45 -0.47
N TRP A 112 21.96 1.69 -0.04
CA TRP A 112 22.39 2.88 -0.75
C TRP A 112 23.83 3.22 -0.38
N GLU A 113 24.62 3.71 -1.31
CA GLU A 113 26.07 3.90 -1.09
C GLU A 113 26.45 5.31 -0.63
N GLU A 114 25.59 6.31 -0.89
CA GLU A 114 25.90 7.71 -0.65
C GLU A 114 25.05 8.29 0.51
N PRO A 115 25.56 9.25 1.27
CA PRO A 115 24.74 9.98 2.23
C PRO A 115 23.58 10.68 1.53
N VAL A 116 22.38 10.56 2.07
CA VAL A 116 21.17 11.20 1.54
C VAL A 116 20.22 11.50 2.70
N GLU A 117 19.46 12.58 2.60
CA GLU A 117 18.37 12.82 3.53
C GLU A 117 17.25 11.80 3.31
N ILE A 118 16.73 11.23 4.41
CA ILE A 118 15.71 10.21 4.35
C ILE A 118 14.45 10.64 5.07
N PHE A 119 13.29 10.24 4.54
CA PHE A 119 12.00 10.34 5.19
C PHE A 119 11.27 9.01 5.08
N SER A 120 10.63 8.57 6.18
CA SER A 120 9.84 7.35 6.20
C SER A 120 8.39 7.66 6.55
N SER A 121 7.45 7.22 5.74
CA SER A 121 6.03 7.24 6.07
C SER A 121 5.50 5.82 6.28
N ALA A 122 4.58 5.70 7.22
CA ALA A 122 3.89 4.46 7.54
C ALA A 122 2.38 4.72 7.60
N GLY A 123 1.62 3.72 7.23
CA GLY A 123 0.16 3.79 7.14
C GLY A 123 -0.29 2.82 6.09
N VAL A 124 -1.57 2.64 5.88
CA VAL A 124 -2.05 1.70 4.88
C VAL A 124 -1.86 2.27 3.46
N CYS A 125 -2.85 2.24 2.61
CA CYS A 125 -2.75 2.66 1.21
C CYS A 125 -2.32 4.12 0.99
N LEU A 126 -2.44 4.99 2.01
CA LEU A 126 -2.11 6.42 1.91
C LEU A 126 -0.61 6.72 2.15
N SER A 127 0.17 5.76 2.64
CA SER A 127 1.59 5.98 2.98
C SER A 127 2.41 6.50 1.79
N CYS A 128 2.14 6.00 0.57
CA CYS A 128 2.81 6.46 -0.65
C CYS A 128 2.54 7.95 -0.95
N LEU A 129 1.30 8.41 -0.77
CA LEU A 129 0.95 9.83 -0.99
C LEU A 129 1.52 10.75 0.09
N GLN A 130 1.72 10.26 1.32
CA GLN A 130 2.44 11.00 2.37
C GLN A 130 3.90 11.22 1.98
N ALA A 131 4.60 10.17 1.51
CA ALA A 131 5.97 10.28 1.03
C ALA A 131 6.06 11.20 -0.20
N LEU A 132 5.12 11.07 -1.16
CA LEU A 132 5.04 11.94 -2.31
C LEU A 132 4.83 13.41 -1.91
N LYS A 133 3.96 13.68 -0.93
CA LYS A 133 3.70 15.04 -0.42
C LYS A 133 4.92 15.65 0.24
N ILE A 134 5.69 14.89 1.02
CA ILE A 134 6.93 15.40 1.63
C ILE A 134 7.96 15.73 0.54
N ALA A 135 8.20 14.83 -0.42
CA ALA A 135 9.08 15.09 -1.55
C ALA A 135 8.66 16.36 -2.32
N TYR A 136 7.38 16.47 -2.63
CA TYR A 136 6.81 17.65 -3.27
C TYR A 136 7.03 18.94 -2.49
N LEU A 137 6.75 18.94 -1.17
CA LEU A 137 6.91 20.12 -0.32
C LEU A 137 8.37 20.55 -0.19
N SER A 138 9.32 19.62 -0.05
CA SER A 138 10.74 19.90 0.03
C SER A 138 11.26 20.58 -1.24
N ILE A 139 10.80 20.16 -2.42
CA ILE A 139 11.17 20.77 -3.69
C ILE A 139 10.44 22.12 -3.87
N ALA A 140 9.14 22.18 -3.61
CA ALA A 140 8.34 23.40 -3.74
C ALA A 140 8.83 24.53 -2.83
N ALA A 141 9.35 24.20 -1.63
CA ALA A 141 9.97 25.12 -0.69
C ALA A 141 11.40 25.54 -1.10
N SER A 142 11.97 24.96 -2.14
CA SER A 142 13.35 25.18 -2.61
C SER A 142 14.43 24.68 -1.65
N GLU A 143 14.10 23.75 -0.75
CA GLU A 143 15.08 23.08 0.10
C GLU A 143 15.83 21.99 -0.66
N LYS A 144 15.17 21.38 -1.64
CA LYS A 144 15.71 20.32 -2.51
C LYS A 144 15.44 20.66 -3.98
N GLN A 145 16.31 20.16 -4.86
CA GLN A 145 16.14 20.26 -6.30
C GLN A 145 15.40 19.03 -6.86
N ASN A 146 15.62 17.89 -6.21
CA ASN A 146 15.01 16.62 -6.57
C ASN A 146 14.78 15.71 -5.36
N ALA A 147 13.94 14.69 -5.56
CA ALA A 147 13.67 13.66 -4.57
C ALA A 147 13.22 12.37 -5.26
N ILE A 148 13.54 11.23 -4.68
CA ILE A 148 12.89 9.95 -5.01
C ILE A 148 11.81 9.68 -3.96
N CYS A 149 10.56 9.50 -4.42
CA CYS A 149 9.49 8.90 -3.64
C CYS A 149 9.43 7.43 -3.99
N SER A 150 9.65 6.54 -3.01
CA SER A 150 9.58 5.08 -3.18
C SER A 150 8.50 4.49 -2.28
N THR A 151 7.76 3.53 -2.80
CA THR A 151 6.79 2.74 -2.04
C THR A 151 6.96 1.26 -2.35
N SER A 152 6.85 0.43 -1.33
CA SER A 152 6.97 -1.02 -1.47
C SER A 152 6.18 -1.74 -0.40
N GLU A 153 5.70 -2.94 -0.71
CA GLU A 153 4.94 -3.77 0.22
C GLU A 153 5.37 -5.24 0.11
N LEU A 154 5.59 -5.88 1.25
CA LEU A 154 5.81 -7.32 1.44
C LEU A 154 4.66 -7.88 2.25
N VAL A 155 3.45 -7.82 1.68
CA VAL A 155 2.24 -8.20 2.41
C VAL A 155 1.99 -9.71 2.40
N SER A 156 2.46 -10.43 1.38
CA SER A 156 2.22 -11.87 1.23
C SER A 156 2.70 -12.69 2.42
N ALA A 157 3.81 -12.28 3.06
CA ALA A 157 4.33 -12.92 4.27
C ALA A 157 3.35 -12.86 5.45
N MET A 158 2.55 -11.80 5.55
CA MET A 158 1.52 -11.66 6.57
C MET A 158 0.25 -12.48 6.23
N LEU A 159 0.08 -12.86 4.96
CA LEU A 159 -1.09 -13.57 4.44
C LEU A 159 -0.91 -15.08 4.33
N LEU A 160 0.21 -15.62 4.80
CA LEU A 160 0.45 -17.08 4.84
C LEU A 160 -0.57 -17.77 5.72
N SER A 161 -1.02 -18.96 5.30
CA SER A 161 -2.02 -19.77 6.02
C SER A 161 -1.64 -20.03 7.48
N LYS A 162 -0.37 -20.30 7.76
CA LYS A 162 0.16 -20.55 9.10
C LYS A 162 -0.12 -19.42 10.11
N ASN A 163 -0.34 -18.20 9.63
CA ASN A 163 -0.66 -17.06 10.48
C ASN A 163 -2.14 -17.01 10.91
N PHE A 164 -2.99 -17.89 10.32
CA PHE A 164 -4.44 -17.93 10.54
C PHE A 164 -4.91 -19.26 11.14
N ASP A 165 -4.11 -20.31 11.10
CA ASP A 165 -4.55 -21.68 11.41
C ASP A 165 -5.13 -21.79 12.82
N ILE A 166 -4.48 -21.24 13.85
CA ILE A 166 -4.93 -21.31 15.25
C ILE A 166 -6.25 -20.57 15.45
N GLU A 167 -6.34 -19.35 14.96
CA GLU A 167 -7.55 -18.54 15.06
C GLU A 167 -8.72 -19.20 14.31
N TYR A 168 -8.45 -19.80 13.13
CA TYR A 168 -9.47 -20.50 12.34
C TYR A 168 -10.01 -21.73 13.07
N GLU A 169 -9.15 -22.56 13.65
CA GLU A 169 -9.55 -23.76 14.42
C GLU A 169 -10.42 -23.37 15.61
N ARG A 170 -10.03 -22.33 16.35
CA ARG A 170 -10.82 -21.80 17.47
C ARG A 170 -12.19 -21.32 17.01
N CYS A 171 -12.28 -20.58 15.92
CA CYS A 171 -13.54 -20.08 15.36
C CYS A 171 -14.46 -21.20 14.86
N CYS A 172 -13.91 -22.24 14.25
CA CYS A 172 -14.69 -23.41 13.82
C CYS A 172 -15.29 -24.16 15.02
N ASN A 173 -14.55 -24.30 16.12
CA ASN A 173 -15.00 -24.95 17.34
C ASN A 173 -16.12 -24.18 18.07
N LEU A 174 -16.21 -22.86 17.85
CA LEU A 174 -17.23 -22.01 18.45
C LEU A 174 -18.51 -21.86 17.59
N GLY A 175 -18.59 -22.55 16.45
CA GLY A 175 -19.79 -22.51 15.56
C GLY A 175 -20.01 -21.14 14.88
N THR A 176 -18.96 -20.34 14.74
CA THR A 176 -19.03 -18.94 14.34
C THR A 176 -19.12 -18.68 12.83
N ASN A 177 -19.80 -17.66 12.54
CA ASN A 177 -20.19 -16.83 11.41
C ASN A 177 -19.38 -16.99 10.10
N PRO A 178 -20.01 -17.29 8.95
CA PRO A 178 -19.39 -17.31 7.61
C PRO A 178 -18.72 -15.99 7.20
N TYR A 179 -19.10 -14.85 7.79
CA TYR A 179 -18.48 -13.54 7.55
C TYR A 179 -17.01 -13.47 7.99
N MET A 180 -16.62 -14.19 9.05
CA MET A 180 -15.22 -14.20 9.50
C MET A 180 -14.29 -14.89 8.49
N ALA A 181 -14.77 -15.93 7.82
CA ALA A 181 -14.01 -16.55 6.74
C ALA A 181 -13.80 -15.58 5.55
N LEU A 182 -14.83 -14.79 5.22
CA LEU A 182 -14.75 -13.79 4.16
C LEU A 182 -13.76 -12.66 4.52
N GLU A 183 -13.78 -12.15 5.75
CA GLU A 183 -12.87 -11.09 6.18
C GLU A 183 -11.40 -11.51 6.13
N LYS A 184 -11.10 -12.76 6.53
CA LYS A 184 -9.74 -13.30 6.50
C LYS A 184 -9.24 -13.53 5.08
N ASP A 185 -10.07 -14.12 4.24
CA ASP A 185 -9.70 -14.47 2.87
C ASP A 185 -9.73 -13.27 1.92
N PHE A 186 -10.49 -12.21 2.24
CA PHE A 186 -10.62 -11.04 1.37
C PHE A 186 -9.26 -10.44 1.01
N LEU A 187 -8.44 -10.12 2.01
CA LEU A 187 -7.12 -9.53 1.78
C LEU A 187 -6.14 -10.53 1.14
N ARG A 188 -6.23 -11.82 1.49
CA ARG A 188 -5.39 -12.86 0.89
C ARG A 188 -5.54 -12.93 -0.62
N PHE A 189 -6.76 -12.75 -1.14
CA PHE A 189 -7.06 -12.80 -2.56
C PHE A 189 -7.12 -11.42 -3.22
N MET A 190 -6.84 -10.35 -2.49
CA MET A 190 -6.79 -8.98 -3.01
C MET A 190 -5.35 -8.49 -3.20
N LEU A 191 -4.49 -8.68 -2.20
CA LEU A 191 -3.19 -8.03 -2.09
C LEU A 191 -2.06 -8.77 -2.83
N SER A 192 -0.98 -8.05 -3.10
CA SER A 192 0.20 -8.48 -3.87
C SER A 192 1.43 -7.72 -3.36
N ASP A 193 2.62 -8.27 -3.59
CA ASP A 193 3.88 -7.61 -3.28
C ASP A 193 4.40 -6.82 -4.47
N GLY A 194 5.25 -5.85 -4.19
CA GLY A 194 5.93 -5.07 -5.20
C GLY A 194 6.49 -3.76 -4.69
N ALA A 195 7.20 -3.07 -5.56
CA ALA A 195 7.73 -1.75 -5.30
C ALA A 195 7.54 -0.83 -6.53
N SER A 196 7.36 0.45 -6.25
CA SER A 196 7.37 1.48 -7.29
C SER A 196 8.05 2.73 -6.75
N CYS A 197 8.57 3.56 -7.66
CA CYS A 197 9.18 4.83 -7.29
C CYS A 197 8.99 5.88 -8.39
N ALA A 198 9.01 7.13 -7.94
CA ALA A 198 8.92 8.32 -8.77
C ALA A 198 10.13 9.23 -8.51
N LEU A 199 10.71 9.79 -9.56
CA LEU A 199 11.63 10.91 -9.47
C LEU A 199 10.84 12.20 -9.58
N LEU A 200 11.01 13.08 -8.59
CA LEU A 200 10.46 14.43 -8.58
C LEU A 200 11.59 15.43 -8.78
N GLU A 201 11.35 16.47 -9.61
CA GLU A 201 12.32 17.52 -9.88
C GLU A 201 11.63 18.89 -9.96
N ASN A 202 12.40 19.96 -9.75
CA ASN A 202 11.91 21.35 -9.86
C ASN A 202 11.82 21.87 -11.31
N HIS A 203 12.06 21.04 -12.29
CA HIS A 203 11.95 21.31 -13.72
C HIS A 203 11.43 20.07 -14.46
N PRO A 204 10.82 20.23 -15.63
CA PRO A 204 10.44 19.08 -16.45
C PRO A 204 11.68 18.31 -16.91
N GLY A 205 11.54 17.01 -17.11
CA GLY A 205 12.60 16.17 -17.67
C GLY A 205 12.98 16.57 -19.11
N GLU A 206 14.23 16.37 -19.48
CA GLU A 206 14.71 16.68 -20.83
C GLU A 206 14.07 15.81 -21.93
N LYS A 207 13.63 14.62 -21.58
CA LYS A 207 13.05 13.63 -22.50
C LYS A 207 11.81 12.99 -21.89
N GLY A 208 10.86 12.64 -22.77
CA GLY A 208 9.65 11.95 -22.36
C GLY A 208 8.56 12.90 -21.80
N VAL A 209 7.58 12.30 -21.14
CA VAL A 209 6.46 13.01 -20.52
C VAL A 209 6.83 13.37 -19.07
N SER A 210 6.63 14.62 -18.71
CA SER A 210 6.72 15.09 -17.32
C SER A 210 5.33 15.51 -16.85
N LEU A 211 4.96 15.06 -15.65
CA LEU A 211 3.67 15.41 -15.04
C LEU A 211 3.90 16.49 -13.98
N LYS A 212 3.36 17.68 -14.17
CA LYS A 212 3.39 18.73 -13.16
C LYS A 212 2.41 18.38 -12.04
N ILE A 213 2.88 18.48 -10.80
CA ILE A 213 2.03 18.33 -9.61
C ILE A 213 1.51 19.71 -9.24
N GLU A 214 0.25 19.99 -9.51
CA GLU A 214 -0.37 21.28 -9.16
C GLU A 214 -0.59 21.38 -7.64
N TRP A 215 -1.12 20.33 -7.01
CA TRP A 215 -1.36 20.25 -5.58
C TRP A 215 -1.52 18.82 -5.09
N ILE A 216 -1.33 18.61 -3.80
CA ILE A 216 -1.61 17.34 -3.11
C ILE A 216 -2.43 17.65 -1.85
N GLU A 217 -3.69 17.26 -1.85
CA GLU A 217 -4.58 17.40 -0.70
C GLU A 217 -4.80 16.05 -0.01
N MET A 218 -4.83 16.07 1.31
CA MET A 218 -4.97 14.87 2.13
C MET A 218 -5.75 15.23 3.39
N ASP A 219 -6.82 14.48 3.66
CA ASP A 219 -7.58 14.59 4.90
C ASP A 219 -7.67 13.24 5.61
N SER A 220 -7.78 13.28 6.92
CA SER A 220 -8.09 12.13 7.76
C SER A 220 -9.49 12.27 8.36
N TYR A 221 -10.25 11.20 8.32
CA TYR A 221 -11.58 11.10 8.93
C TYR A 221 -11.58 10.17 10.15
N ALA A 222 -10.42 9.95 10.76
CA ALA A 222 -10.27 9.10 11.94
C ALA A 222 -10.99 9.65 13.19
N ASN A 223 -11.31 10.95 13.18
CA ASN A 223 -12.10 11.63 14.22
C ASN A 223 -13.60 11.28 14.17
N GLU A 224 -14.10 10.77 13.04
CA GLU A 224 -15.54 10.50 12.84
C GLU A 224 -15.83 9.08 12.35
N THR A 225 -14.78 8.30 12.04
CA THR A 225 -14.92 6.95 11.48
C THR A 225 -13.97 6.00 12.18
N PRO A 226 -14.44 4.84 12.67
CA PRO A 226 -13.56 3.82 13.24
C PRO A 226 -12.51 3.34 12.23
N THR A 227 -11.38 2.84 12.74
CA THR A 227 -10.32 2.27 11.92
C THR A 227 -10.85 1.06 11.14
N CYS A 228 -10.73 1.10 9.82
CA CYS A 228 -11.23 0.05 8.92
C CYS A 228 -10.20 -1.07 8.70
N MET A 229 -8.93 -0.71 8.51
CA MET A 229 -7.84 -1.66 8.28
C MET A 229 -6.76 -1.46 9.34
N PHE A 230 -6.29 -2.56 9.95
CA PHE A 230 -5.32 -2.51 11.03
C PHE A 230 -4.52 -3.82 11.13
N ALA A 231 -3.35 -3.73 11.74
CA ALA A 231 -2.52 -4.85 12.18
C ALA A 231 -1.94 -4.52 13.56
N GLY A 232 -1.53 -5.54 14.32
CA GLY A 232 -1.02 -5.34 15.67
C GLY A 232 -2.09 -4.93 16.70
N ALA A 233 -3.34 -5.31 16.47
CA ALA A 233 -4.45 -5.02 17.38
C ALA A 233 -5.59 -6.04 17.25
N VAL A 234 -6.45 -6.09 18.25
CA VAL A 234 -7.76 -6.76 18.20
C VAL A 234 -8.85 -5.73 18.39
N ARG A 235 -9.91 -5.82 17.60
CA ARG A 235 -11.13 -5.03 17.80
C ARG A 235 -11.96 -5.66 18.92
N ARG A 236 -12.28 -4.87 19.94
CA ARG A 236 -13.16 -5.25 21.03
C ARG A 236 -14.64 -5.12 20.65
N GLU A 237 -15.53 -5.63 21.50
CA GLU A 237 -16.98 -5.51 21.32
C GLU A 237 -17.47 -4.05 21.30
N ASP A 238 -16.81 -3.17 22.04
CA ASP A 238 -17.07 -1.72 22.04
C ASP A 238 -16.58 -0.99 20.79
N GLY A 239 -15.89 -1.70 19.88
CA GLY A 239 -15.33 -1.16 18.64
C GLY A 239 -13.91 -0.61 18.77
N GLU A 240 -13.37 -0.48 19.98
CA GLU A 240 -12.01 -0.01 20.23
C GLU A 240 -10.94 -1.04 19.86
N LEU A 241 -9.75 -0.57 19.48
CA LEU A 241 -8.61 -1.40 19.16
C LEU A 241 -7.70 -1.59 20.37
N LYS A 242 -7.60 -2.83 20.87
CA LYS A 242 -6.62 -3.21 21.90
C LYS A 242 -5.29 -3.50 21.22
N SER A 243 -4.25 -2.72 21.54
CA SER A 243 -2.91 -2.83 20.99
C SER A 243 -2.25 -4.17 21.37
N TRP A 244 -1.42 -4.71 20.45
CA TRP A 244 -0.60 -5.89 20.65
C TRP A 244 0.29 -5.83 21.91
N LYS A 245 0.69 -4.63 22.34
CA LYS A 245 1.48 -4.40 23.55
C LYS A 245 0.79 -4.80 24.85
N SER A 246 -0.53 -5.01 24.81
CA SER A 246 -1.36 -5.39 25.97
C SER A 246 -1.64 -6.90 26.02
N PHE A 247 -0.95 -7.69 25.20
CA PHE A 247 -1.14 -9.13 25.10
C PHE A 247 0.15 -9.88 25.47
N GLU A 248 0.00 -11.07 26.01
CA GLU A 248 1.11 -11.99 26.23
C GLU A 248 1.59 -12.61 24.89
N SER A 249 2.83 -13.10 24.83
CA SER A 249 3.44 -13.59 23.60
C SER A 249 2.62 -14.69 22.91
N GLN A 250 1.99 -15.59 23.67
CA GLN A 250 1.16 -16.66 23.10
C GLN A 250 -0.13 -16.09 22.50
N GLU A 251 -0.75 -15.12 23.15
CA GLU A 251 -1.97 -14.46 22.65
C GLU A 251 -1.74 -13.73 21.33
N LEU A 252 -0.51 -13.23 21.06
CA LEU A 252 -0.18 -12.61 19.77
C LEU A 252 -0.39 -13.57 18.59
N VAL A 253 -0.09 -14.85 18.81
CA VAL A 253 -0.25 -15.92 17.81
C VAL A 253 -1.71 -16.36 17.76
N ASP A 254 -2.32 -16.61 18.93
CA ASP A 254 -3.68 -17.14 19.06
C ASP A 254 -4.74 -16.20 18.45
N GLU A 255 -4.50 -14.90 18.50
CA GLU A 255 -5.38 -13.86 17.95
C GLU A 255 -4.96 -13.36 16.55
N SER A 256 -3.95 -14.00 15.93
CA SER A 256 -3.39 -13.56 14.63
C SER A 256 -3.12 -12.04 14.60
N LEU A 257 -2.50 -11.51 15.68
CA LEU A 257 -2.39 -10.07 15.89
C LEU A 257 -1.55 -9.36 14.86
N MET A 258 -0.51 -10.02 14.34
CA MET A 258 0.43 -9.44 13.37
C MET A 258 -0.07 -9.53 11.92
N VAL A 259 -1.27 -10.05 11.69
CA VAL A 259 -1.89 -10.12 10.36
C VAL A 259 -2.68 -8.84 10.09
N ILE A 260 -2.71 -8.42 8.83
CA ILE A 260 -3.58 -7.30 8.41
C ILE A 260 -5.03 -7.76 8.42
N LYS A 261 -5.87 -7.03 9.14
CA LYS A 261 -7.32 -7.24 9.24
C LYS A 261 -8.07 -6.08 8.61
N GLN A 262 -9.22 -6.38 8.00
CA GLN A 262 -10.06 -5.34 7.41
C GLN A 262 -11.54 -5.59 7.70
N ASP A 263 -12.21 -4.56 8.18
CA ASP A 263 -13.67 -4.52 8.31
C ASP A 263 -14.29 -4.21 6.94
N ILE A 264 -14.70 -5.26 6.23
CA ILE A 264 -15.25 -5.16 4.86
C ILE A 264 -16.59 -4.40 4.86
N LYS A 265 -17.40 -4.54 5.91
CA LYS A 265 -18.70 -3.87 6.02
C LYS A 265 -18.52 -2.36 6.20
N LEU A 266 -17.61 -1.98 7.09
CA LEU A 266 -17.25 -0.57 7.31
C LEU A 266 -16.67 0.04 6.04
N LEU A 267 -15.74 -0.65 5.37
CA LEU A 267 -15.16 -0.23 4.10
C LEU A 267 -16.27 0.03 3.06
N GLY A 268 -17.14 -0.94 2.82
CA GLY A 268 -18.20 -0.84 1.82
C GLY A 268 -19.19 0.30 2.07
N THR A 269 -19.45 0.64 3.34
CA THR A 269 -20.42 1.69 3.70
C THR A 269 -19.80 3.09 3.75
N LYS A 270 -18.51 3.22 4.06
CA LYS A 270 -17.87 4.52 4.33
C LYS A 270 -16.97 5.02 3.22
N LEU A 271 -16.31 4.12 2.46
CA LEU A 271 -15.29 4.52 1.49
C LEU A 271 -15.81 5.51 0.46
N MET A 272 -16.85 5.16 -0.29
CA MET A 272 -17.35 6.00 -1.37
C MET A 272 -17.91 7.36 -0.91
N PRO A 273 -18.76 7.45 0.13
CA PRO A 273 -19.22 8.75 0.62
C PRO A 273 -18.08 9.67 1.07
N LEU A 274 -17.08 9.14 1.78
CA LEU A 274 -15.93 9.93 2.25
C LEU A 274 -15.04 10.36 1.07
N TRP A 275 -14.79 9.48 0.12
CA TRP A 275 -14.00 9.77 -1.07
C TRP A 275 -14.64 10.87 -1.93
N ILE A 276 -15.94 10.78 -2.20
CA ILE A 276 -16.67 11.82 -2.97
C ILE A 276 -16.65 13.16 -2.22
N ARG A 277 -16.88 13.14 -0.89
CA ARG A 277 -16.83 14.35 -0.06
C ARG A 277 -15.45 15.01 -0.16
N HIS A 278 -14.38 14.23 -0.05
CA HIS A 278 -13.00 14.71 -0.12
C HIS A 278 -12.69 15.31 -1.49
N ILE A 279 -12.98 14.60 -2.59
CA ILE A 279 -12.73 15.11 -3.94
C ILE A 279 -13.47 16.43 -4.19
N LYS A 280 -14.75 16.51 -3.85
CA LYS A 280 -15.53 17.77 -4.00
C LYS A 280 -14.93 18.92 -3.20
N SER A 281 -14.49 18.64 -1.97
CA SER A 281 -13.78 19.62 -1.15
C SER A 281 -12.50 20.12 -1.79
N CYS A 282 -11.68 19.20 -2.33
CA CYS A 282 -10.42 19.52 -2.98
C CYS A 282 -10.63 20.36 -4.25
N LEU A 283 -11.56 19.95 -5.12
CA LEU A 283 -11.89 20.70 -6.34
C LEU A 283 -12.35 22.13 -6.01
N ASN A 284 -13.30 22.26 -5.08
CA ASN A 284 -13.79 23.58 -4.63
C ASN A 284 -12.66 24.47 -4.07
N LYS A 285 -11.75 23.91 -3.27
CA LYS A 285 -10.60 24.63 -2.71
C LYS A 285 -9.69 25.19 -3.78
N HIS A 286 -9.58 24.53 -4.93
CA HIS A 286 -8.75 24.94 -6.06
C HIS A 286 -9.53 25.63 -7.19
N GLY A 287 -10.80 25.95 -6.97
CA GLY A 287 -11.66 26.63 -7.95
C GLY A 287 -11.98 25.78 -9.17
N MET A 288 -11.95 24.46 -9.03
CA MET A 288 -12.21 23.47 -10.07
C MET A 288 -13.59 22.84 -9.92
N THR A 289 -14.11 22.33 -11.01
CA THR A 289 -15.32 21.50 -11.11
C THR A 289 -14.98 20.11 -11.61
N PRO A 290 -15.86 19.12 -11.53
CA PRO A 290 -15.64 17.81 -12.16
C PRO A 290 -15.37 17.87 -13.67
N ASP A 291 -15.90 18.87 -14.37
CA ASP A 291 -15.72 19.03 -15.83
C ASP A 291 -14.29 19.47 -16.20
N ASP A 292 -13.52 19.97 -15.23
CA ASP A 292 -12.11 20.32 -15.41
C ASP A 292 -11.16 19.10 -15.24
N VAL A 293 -11.70 17.90 -15.02
CA VAL A 293 -10.95 16.67 -14.75
C VAL A 293 -11.07 15.69 -15.90
N ASP A 294 -10.01 15.51 -16.68
CA ASP A 294 -10.00 14.56 -17.80
C ASP A 294 -9.91 13.09 -17.34
N TYR A 295 -9.15 12.81 -16.29
CA TYR A 295 -8.89 11.45 -15.81
C TYR A 295 -8.95 11.35 -14.29
N VAL A 296 -9.57 10.27 -13.79
CA VAL A 296 -9.53 9.86 -12.38
C VAL A 296 -8.84 8.50 -12.29
N ILE A 297 -7.80 8.39 -11.46
CA ILE A 297 -7.01 7.17 -11.30
C ILE A 297 -7.12 6.69 -9.84
N PRO A 298 -8.17 5.94 -9.49
CA PRO A 298 -8.37 5.43 -8.14
C PRO A 298 -7.47 4.21 -7.86
N VAL A 299 -6.98 4.09 -6.63
CA VAL A 299 -6.07 3.00 -6.20
C VAL A 299 -6.70 1.62 -6.36
N SER A 300 -7.97 1.45 -6.00
CA SER A 300 -8.62 0.14 -5.91
C SER A 300 -9.53 -0.21 -7.08
N TYR A 301 -9.72 0.70 -8.04
CA TYR A 301 -10.67 0.55 -9.14
C TYR A 301 -10.05 0.87 -10.50
N THR A 302 -8.76 0.66 -10.66
CA THR A 302 -8.02 0.88 -11.92
C THR A 302 -8.57 0.10 -13.12
N HIS A 303 -9.49 -0.84 -12.89
CA HIS A 303 -10.18 -1.59 -13.94
C HIS A 303 -11.61 -1.12 -14.21
N LEU A 304 -12.15 -0.21 -13.41
CA LEU A 304 -13.41 0.45 -13.75
C LEU A 304 -13.10 1.53 -14.80
N ARG A 305 -13.78 1.46 -15.93
CA ARG A 305 -13.63 2.44 -17.01
C ARG A 305 -13.92 3.84 -16.44
N ALA A 306 -13.12 4.83 -16.84
CA ALA A 306 -13.26 6.22 -16.42
C ALA A 306 -14.69 6.79 -16.58
N HIS A 307 -15.48 6.23 -17.50
CA HIS A 307 -16.89 6.55 -17.71
C HIS A 307 -17.82 6.17 -16.54
N GLU A 308 -17.45 5.21 -15.69
CA GLU A 308 -18.30 4.80 -14.55
C GLU A 308 -18.02 5.64 -13.30
N THR A 309 -16.78 6.15 -13.15
CA THR A 309 -16.42 7.03 -12.03
C THR A 309 -16.94 8.47 -12.21
N GLY A 310 -17.02 8.96 -13.45
CA GLY A 310 -17.60 10.27 -13.76
C GLY A 310 -19.10 10.40 -13.43
N ALA A 311 -19.83 9.29 -13.36
CA ALA A 311 -21.25 9.31 -12.99
C ALA A 311 -21.51 9.55 -11.48
N TYR A 312 -20.47 9.50 -10.62
CA TYR A 312 -20.58 9.71 -9.18
C TYR A 312 -19.97 11.04 -8.69
N LEU A 313 -19.26 11.77 -9.55
CA LEU A 313 -18.75 13.11 -9.28
C LEU A 313 -19.74 14.17 -9.73
#